data_fbfbdb98e97c90eaf8a3b4f0431db384
#
_entry.id   fbfbdb98e97c90eaf8a3b4f0431db384
#
_cell.length_a   1.000
_cell.length_b   1.000
_cell.length_c   1.000
_cell.angle_alpha   90.00
_cell.angle_beta   90.00
_cell.angle_gamma   90.00
#
_symmetry.space_group_name_H-M   'P 1'
#
loop_
_entity.id
_entity.type
_entity.pdbx_description
1 polymer ?
#
loop_
_entity_poly.entity_id
_entity_poly.type
_entity_poly.pdbx_seq_one_letter_code
_entity_poly.pdbx_strand_id
1 'polypeptide(L)'
;MPEYRVNQLEAVLRSLHESVEGLQGTVVVSLDGFVVAAHLPSGNGRHKRSPSAADSPQVAAMAASIIALSDKVLAQLARGSISRVLIDGSEGGIIVVPAGAEAALAVMVGHDAKLGLVMLALQRSAEQVKRILAR
;
A
#
# COMPACT_ATOMS: atom_id res chain seq x y z
N MET A 1 -13.19 -7.96 -10.54
CA MET A 1 -11.85 -8.07 -11.13
C MET A 1 -11.55 -9.53 -11.43
N PRO A 2 -11.02 -9.83 -12.61
CA PRO A 2 -10.67 -11.23 -12.92
C PRO A 2 -9.64 -11.77 -11.94
N GLU A 3 -9.78 -13.05 -11.63
CA GLU A 3 -8.95 -13.71 -10.64
C GLU A 3 -7.47 -13.70 -11.00
N TYR A 4 -7.14 -13.81 -12.29
CA TYR A 4 -5.73 -13.81 -12.69
C TYR A 4 -5.07 -12.47 -12.42
N ARG A 5 -5.82 -11.36 -12.46
CA ARG A 5 -5.26 -10.06 -12.10
C ARG A 5 -4.96 -9.98 -10.61
N VAL A 6 -5.87 -10.51 -9.79
CA VAL A 6 -5.63 -10.57 -8.36
C VAL A 6 -4.37 -11.39 -8.07
N ASN A 7 -4.22 -12.52 -8.77
CA ASN A 7 -3.03 -13.36 -8.59
C ASN A 7 -1.76 -12.62 -9.02
N GLN A 8 -1.82 -11.85 -10.10
CA GLN A 8 -0.69 -11.05 -10.53
C GLN A 8 -0.35 -9.97 -9.50
N LEU A 9 -1.36 -9.32 -8.95
CA LEU A 9 -1.15 -8.31 -7.92
C LEU A 9 -0.53 -8.92 -6.66
N GLU A 10 -1.03 -10.07 -6.26
CA GLU A 10 -0.48 -10.75 -5.09
C GLU A 10 0.98 -11.13 -5.30
N ALA A 11 1.33 -11.53 -6.52
CA ALA A 11 2.73 -11.84 -6.83
C ALA A 11 3.61 -10.60 -6.72
N VAL A 12 3.12 -9.45 -7.19
CA VAL A 12 3.86 -8.19 -7.05
C VAL A 12 4.06 -7.86 -5.57
N LEU A 13 3.01 -8.01 -4.77
CA LEU A 13 3.08 -7.69 -3.35
C LEU A 13 4.03 -8.62 -2.62
N ARG A 14 4.01 -9.90 -2.95
CA ARG A 14 4.94 -10.86 -2.35
C ARG A 14 6.38 -10.53 -2.71
N SER A 15 6.62 -10.21 -3.97
CA SER A 15 7.95 -9.82 -4.43
C SER A 15 8.43 -8.57 -3.72
N LEU A 16 7.54 -7.59 -3.54
CA LEU A 16 7.87 -6.39 -2.80
C LEU A 16 8.26 -6.72 -1.36
N HIS A 17 7.46 -7.55 -0.71
CA HIS A 17 7.73 -7.95 0.67
C HIS A 17 9.10 -8.61 0.81
N GLU A 18 9.48 -9.42 -0.18
CA GLU A 18 10.74 -10.16 -0.14
C GLU A 18 11.94 -9.29 -0.51
N SER A 19 11.71 -8.17 -1.18
CA SER A 19 12.80 -7.34 -1.68
C SER A 19 13.36 -6.36 -0.65
N VAL A 20 12.63 -6.09 0.42
CA VAL A 20 13.03 -5.10 1.42
C VAL A 20 12.68 -5.63 2.80
N GLU A 21 13.60 -5.48 3.73
CA GLU A 21 13.34 -5.85 5.12
C GLU A 21 12.47 -4.81 5.82
N GLY A 22 11.71 -5.26 6.80
CA GLY A 22 10.93 -4.37 7.65
C GLY A 22 9.50 -4.16 7.22
N LEU A 23 9.06 -4.79 6.12
CA LEU A 23 7.66 -4.69 5.71
C LEU A 23 6.82 -5.66 6.52
N GLN A 24 5.71 -5.15 7.04
CA GLN A 24 4.81 -5.93 7.90
C GLN A 24 3.48 -6.24 7.23
N GLY A 25 3.26 -5.71 6.06
CA GLY A 25 2.07 -5.99 5.26
C GLY A 25 2.06 -5.11 4.05
N THR A 26 1.54 -5.63 2.95
CA THR A 26 1.41 -4.88 1.70
C THR A 26 0.01 -5.09 1.17
N VAL A 27 -0.60 -4.02 0.65
CA VAL A 27 -1.98 -4.09 0.21
C VAL A 27 -2.20 -3.14 -0.96
N VAL A 28 -2.98 -3.59 -1.95
CA VAL A 28 -3.50 -2.73 -3.00
C VAL A 28 -4.94 -2.41 -2.63
N VAL A 29 -5.26 -1.13 -2.58
CA VAL A 29 -6.62 -0.70 -2.28
C VAL A 29 -7.16 0.12 -3.45
N SER A 30 -8.45 0.04 -3.68
CA SER A 30 -9.10 0.93 -4.63
C SER A 30 -9.32 2.27 -3.96
N LEU A 31 -9.41 3.34 -4.75
CA LEU A 31 -9.68 4.66 -4.19
C LEU A 31 -11.12 4.79 -3.71
N ASP A 32 -11.97 3.78 -3.99
CA ASP A 32 -13.30 3.65 -3.38
C ASP A 32 -13.24 3.06 -1.98
N GLY A 33 -12.07 2.61 -1.52
CA GLY A 33 -11.90 2.14 -0.16
C GLY A 33 -11.98 0.64 0.03
N PHE A 34 -11.75 -0.15 -1.02
CA PHE A 34 -11.82 -1.61 -0.93
C PHE A 34 -10.44 -2.24 -1.09
N VAL A 35 -10.22 -3.35 -0.41
CA VAL A 35 -9.02 -4.15 -0.62
C VAL A 35 -9.14 -4.87 -1.95
N VAL A 36 -8.14 -4.69 -2.82
CA VAL A 36 -8.09 -5.38 -4.11
C VAL A 36 -7.22 -6.63 -4.00
N ALA A 37 -6.08 -6.52 -3.34
CA ALA A 37 -5.16 -7.63 -3.12
C ALA A 37 -4.30 -7.31 -1.92
N ALA A 38 -3.81 -8.33 -1.25
CA ALA A 38 -2.97 -8.13 -0.07
C ALA A 38 -1.98 -9.26 0.06
N HIS A 39 -0.84 -8.94 0.67
CA HIS A 39 0.12 -9.95 1.10
C HIS A 39 0.53 -9.61 2.53
N LEU A 40 0.22 -10.49 3.45
CA LEU A 40 0.61 -10.35 4.84
C LEU A 40 1.62 -11.43 5.15
N PRO A 41 2.65 -11.12 5.94
CA PRO A 41 3.57 -12.17 6.37
C PRO A 41 2.77 -13.25 7.07
N SER A 42 2.95 -14.48 6.63
CA SER A 42 2.10 -15.56 7.13
C SER A 42 2.36 -15.89 8.59
N GLY A 43 3.52 -15.49 9.09
CA GLY A 43 3.89 -15.95 10.39
C GLY A 43 3.80 -17.45 10.40
N ASN A 44 3.26 -18.02 11.44
CA ASN A 44 3.05 -19.46 11.50
C ASN A 44 1.57 -19.81 11.45
N GLY A 45 0.76 -18.91 10.96
CA GLY A 45 -0.66 -19.16 10.77
C GLY A 45 -1.48 -19.18 12.04
N ARG A 46 -0.87 -18.97 13.18
CA ARG A 46 -1.59 -19.04 14.45
C ARG A 46 -2.06 -17.70 14.96
N HIS A 47 -1.57 -16.64 14.36
CA HIS A 47 -1.94 -15.30 14.79
C HIS A 47 -3.30 -14.95 14.26
N LYS A 48 -4.17 -14.54 15.14
CA LYS A 48 -5.45 -14.02 14.71
C LYS A 48 -5.24 -12.72 13.98
N ARG A 49 -6.04 -12.48 12.97
CA ARG A 49 -6.01 -11.20 12.33
C ARG A 49 -6.43 -10.13 13.30
N SER A 50 -5.58 -9.16 13.44
CA SER A 50 -5.88 -7.97 14.21
C SER A 50 -6.83 -7.09 13.40
N PRO A 51 -7.71 -6.34 14.05
CA PRO A 51 -8.48 -5.31 13.33
C PRO A 51 -7.57 -4.29 12.65
N SER A 52 -6.31 -4.21 13.06
CA SER A 52 -5.34 -3.30 12.48
C SER A 52 -4.50 -3.93 11.36
N ALA A 53 -4.86 -5.14 10.90
CA ALA A 53 -4.16 -5.77 9.79
C ALA A 53 -4.27 -4.92 8.53
N ALA A 54 -3.20 -4.92 7.72
CA ALA A 54 -3.13 -4.08 6.53
C ALA A 54 -4.24 -4.34 5.54
N ASP A 55 -4.80 -5.55 5.52
CA ASP A 55 -5.88 -5.90 4.60
C ASP A 55 -7.27 -5.70 5.20
N SER A 56 -7.39 -5.03 6.34
CA SER A 56 -8.71 -4.81 6.92
C SER A 56 -9.47 -3.77 6.10
N PRO A 57 -10.81 -3.90 6.04
CA PRO A 57 -11.61 -2.90 5.35
C PRO A 57 -11.43 -1.49 5.91
N GLN A 58 -11.21 -1.38 7.21
CA GLN A 58 -10.99 -0.08 7.83
C GLN A 58 -9.70 0.57 7.34
N VAL A 59 -8.63 -0.22 7.24
CA VAL A 59 -7.35 0.31 6.76
C VAL A 59 -7.47 0.72 5.30
N ALA A 60 -8.17 -0.08 4.48
CA ALA A 60 -8.38 0.26 3.07
C ALA A 60 -9.14 1.57 2.91
N ALA A 61 -10.20 1.75 3.69
CA ALA A 61 -10.99 2.98 3.63
C ALA A 61 -10.17 4.19 4.08
N MET A 62 -9.38 4.02 5.13
CA MET A 62 -8.54 5.09 5.63
C MET A 62 -7.44 5.46 4.63
N ALA A 63 -6.82 4.47 4.01
CA ALA A 63 -5.78 4.73 3.01
C ALA A 63 -6.34 5.51 1.83
N ALA A 64 -7.52 5.12 1.34
CA ALA A 64 -8.18 5.84 0.26
C ALA A 64 -8.49 7.28 0.66
N SER A 65 -8.97 7.47 1.90
CA SER A 65 -9.29 8.81 2.41
C SER A 65 -8.04 9.68 2.54
N ILE A 66 -6.93 9.09 2.98
CA ILE A 66 -5.66 9.80 3.12
C ILE A 66 -5.19 10.30 1.75
N ILE A 67 -5.27 9.48 0.72
CA ILE A 67 -4.88 9.89 -0.62
C ILE A 67 -5.76 11.04 -1.11
N ALA A 68 -7.08 10.91 -0.93
CA ALA A 68 -8.01 11.94 -1.38
C ALA A 68 -7.78 13.27 -0.65
N LEU A 69 -7.59 13.21 0.66
CA LEU A 69 -7.34 14.40 1.45
C LEU A 69 -6.01 15.05 1.08
N SER A 70 -4.98 14.22 0.89
CA SER A 70 -3.66 14.71 0.52
C SER A 70 -3.68 15.42 -0.83
N ASP A 71 -4.40 14.87 -1.81
CA ASP A 71 -4.54 15.52 -3.11
C ASP A 71 -5.22 16.87 -2.96
N LYS A 72 -6.23 16.98 -2.11
CA LYS A 72 -6.91 18.27 -1.88
C LYS A 72 -5.98 19.29 -1.25
N VAL A 73 -5.19 18.86 -0.27
CA VAL A 73 -4.23 19.77 0.37
C VAL A 73 -3.23 20.27 -0.65
N LEU A 74 -2.69 19.38 -1.48
CA LEU A 74 -1.70 19.78 -2.48
C LEU A 74 -2.31 20.69 -3.54
N ALA A 75 -3.55 20.45 -3.93
CA ALA A 75 -4.25 21.31 -4.89
C ALA A 75 -4.46 22.70 -4.30
N GLN A 76 -4.84 22.81 -3.04
CA GLN A 76 -5.02 24.09 -2.38
C GLN A 76 -3.71 24.88 -2.32
N LEU A 77 -2.60 24.18 -2.18
CA LEU A 77 -1.29 24.80 -2.08
C LEU A 77 -0.59 24.94 -3.43
N ALA A 78 -1.26 24.56 -4.52
CA ALA A 78 -0.70 24.56 -5.87
C ALA A 78 0.63 23.79 -5.95
N ARG A 79 0.65 22.60 -5.32
CA ARG A 79 1.85 21.78 -5.25
C ARG A 79 1.78 20.53 -6.12
N GLY A 80 0.79 20.44 -7.02
CA GLY A 80 0.66 19.33 -7.94
C GLY A 80 -0.13 18.18 -7.34
N SER A 81 0.17 16.97 -7.78
CA SER A 81 -0.55 15.79 -7.35
C SER A 81 0.29 14.99 -6.35
N ILE A 82 -0.36 14.09 -5.63
CA ILE A 82 0.27 13.31 -4.57
C ILE A 82 1.30 12.33 -5.15
N SER A 83 2.48 12.29 -4.55
CA SER A 83 3.48 11.26 -4.85
C SER A 83 3.45 10.13 -3.83
N ARG A 84 3.35 10.49 -2.56
CA ARG A 84 3.29 9.50 -1.48
C ARG A 84 2.88 10.16 -0.19
N VAL A 85 2.40 9.35 0.74
CA VAL A 85 2.12 9.79 2.10
C VAL A 85 2.86 8.86 3.04
N LEU A 86 3.55 9.42 4.00
CA LEU A 86 4.18 8.67 5.07
C LEU A 86 3.53 9.07 6.39
N ILE A 87 3.04 8.07 7.10
CA ILE A 87 2.55 8.28 8.47
C ILE A 87 3.49 7.53 9.38
N ASP A 88 4.22 8.27 10.19
CA ASP A 88 5.29 7.71 11.01
C ASP A 88 4.84 7.68 12.47
N GLY A 89 4.61 6.50 12.97
CA GLY A 89 4.25 6.30 14.37
C GLY A 89 5.46 5.89 15.19
N SER A 90 5.33 5.96 16.49
CA SER A 90 6.45 5.62 17.39
C SER A 90 6.80 4.12 17.31
N GLU A 91 5.89 3.28 16.83
CA GLU A 91 6.14 1.84 16.79
C GLU A 91 6.05 1.30 15.36
N GLY A 92 6.15 2.16 14.37
CA GLY A 92 6.09 1.79 12.97
C GLY A 92 5.22 2.76 12.22
N GLY A 93 5.00 2.51 10.94
CA GLY A 93 4.25 3.44 10.13
C GLY A 93 3.59 2.79 8.94
N ILE A 94 3.04 3.64 8.10
CA ILE A 94 2.42 3.21 6.85
C ILE A 94 2.83 4.20 5.76
N ILE A 95 3.14 3.66 4.59
CA ILE A 95 3.44 4.48 3.41
C ILE A 95 2.40 4.13 2.36
N VAL A 96 1.79 5.15 1.79
CA VAL A 96 0.77 4.98 0.76
C VAL A 96 1.21 5.74 -0.48
N VAL A 97 1.21 5.07 -1.63
CA VAL A 97 1.55 5.70 -2.91
C VAL A 97 0.44 5.40 -3.91
N PRO A 98 0.13 6.36 -4.80
CA PRO A 98 -0.83 6.07 -5.88
C PRO A 98 -0.29 5.02 -6.81
N ALA A 99 -1.18 4.20 -7.35
CA ALA A 99 -0.86 3.17 -8.32
C ALA A 99 -1.84 3.29 -9.48
N GLY A 100 -1.69 4.35 -10.25
CA GLY A 100 -2.64 4.72 -11.28
C GLY A 100 -3.74 5.61 -10.73
N ALA A 101 -4.79 5.82 -11.55
CA ALA A 101 -5.85 6.77 -11.20
C ALA A 101 -6.87 6.18 -10.23
N GLU A 102 -6.92 4.87 -10.08
CA GLU A 102 -8.03 4.22 -9.37
C GLU A 102 -7.59 3.40 -8.17
N ALA A 103 -6.30 3.31 -7.90
CA ALA A 103 -5.80 2.47 -6.83
C ALA A 103 -4.61 3.10 -6.13
N ALA A 104 -4.30 2.53 -4.97
CA ALA A 104 -3.12 2.92 -4.20
C ALA A 104 -2.48 1.65 -3.64
N LEU A 105 -1.17 1.75 -3.43
CA LEU A 105 -0.40 0.68 -2.81
C LEU A 105 0.02 1.17 -1.43
N ALA A 106 -0.28 0.40 -0.41
CA ALA A 106 0.06 0.75 0.96
C ALA A 106 0.91 -0.33 1.57
N VAL A 107 1.91 0.08 2.36
CA VAL A 107 2.74 -0.87 3.10
C VAL A 107 2.83 -0.44 4.55
N MET A 108 2.78 -1.43 5.44
CA MET A 108 3.07 -1.21 6.85
C MET A 108 4.54 -1.51 7.07
N VAL A 109 5.21 -0.65 7.82
CA VAL A 109 6.65 -0.78 8.06
C VAL A 109 6.91 -0.76 9.56
N GLY A 110 7.91 -1.54 9.98
CA GLY A 110 8.40 -1.47 11.34
C GLY A 110 9.23 -0.21 11.55
N HIS A 111 9.42 0.16 12.82
CA HIS A 111 10.12 1.40 13.13
C HIS A 111 11.60 1.37 12.74
N ASP A 112 12.17 0.19 12.52
CA ASP A 112 13.56 0.04 12.10
C ASP A 112 13.72 -0.18 10.60
N ALA A 113 12.64 -0.06 9.82
CA ALA A 113 12.71 -0.20 8.37
C ALA A 113 13.51 0.96 7.76
N LYS A 114 14.24 0.65 6.70
CA LYS A 114 15.03 1.66 5.97
C LYS A 114 14.14 2.31 4.93
N LEU A 115 13.59 3.46 5.29
CA LEU A 115 12.53 4.11 4.49
C LEU A 115 12.97 4.43 3.08
N GLY A 116 14.23 4.83 2.86
CA GLY A 116 14.69 5.12 1.52
C GLY A 116 14.61 3.91 0.61
N LEU A 117 15.01 2.75 1.11
CA LEU A 117 14.94 1.52 0.34
C LEU A 117 13.51 1.08 0.11
N VAL A 118 12.66 1.24 1.14
CA VAL A 118 11.24 0.92 1.03
C VAL A 118 10.60 1.77 -0.06
N MET A 119 10.87 3.07 -0.07
CA MET A 119 10.27 3.97 -1.04
C MET A 119 10.68 3.64 -2.46
N LEU A 120 11.95 3.28 -2.68
CA LEU A 120 12.40 2.85 -4.00
C LEU A 120 11.67 1.61 -4.47
N ALA A 121 11.55 0.61 -3.59
CA ALA A 121 10.86 -0.63 -3.93
C ALA A 121 9.38 -0.37 -4.18
N LEU A 122 8.76 0.49 -3.37
CA LEU A 122 7.36 0.86 -3.52
C LEU A 122 7.06 1.49 -4.87
N GLN A 123 7.92 2.40 -5.31
CA GLN A 123 7.71 3.07 -6.59
C GLN A 123 7.72 2.08 -7.75
N ARG A 124 8.65 1.12 -7.70
CA ARG A 124 8.71 0.08 -8.72
C ARG A 124 7.46 -0.79 -8.71
N SER A 125 7.05 -1.21 -7.52
CA SER A 125 5.87 -2.05 -7.39
C SER A 125 4.59 -1.31 -7.78
N ALA A 126 4.49 -0.02 -7.45
CA ALA A 126 3.34 0.80 -7.83
C ALA A 126 3.20 0.89 -9.35
N GLU A 127 4.33 1.01 -10.07
CA GLU A 127 4.29 1.00 -11.53
C GLU A 127 3.79 -0.33 -12.07
N GLN A 128 4.21 -1.44 -11.47
CA GLN A 128 3.74 -2.75 -11.88
C GLN A 128 2.25 -2.91 -11.62
N VAL A 129 1.78 -2.47 -10.45
CA VAL A 129 0.35 -2.52 -10.12
C VAL A 129 -0.44 -1.69 -11.11
N LYS A 130 0.03 -0.48 -11.41
CA LYS A 130 -0.62 0.40 -12.37
C LYS A 130 -0.78 -0.29 -13.73
N ARG A 131 0.26 -0.96 -14.22
CA ARG A 131 0.21 -1.65 -15.51
C ARG A 131 -0.78 -2.81 -15.48
N ILE A 132 -0.80 -3.57 -14.40
CA ILE A 132 -1.74 -4.69 -14.28
C ILE A 132 -3.17 -4.18 -14.30
N LEU A 133 -3.45 -3.11 -13.57
CA LEU A 133 -4.81 -2.59 -13.47
C LEU A 133 -5.26 -1.85 -14.73
N ALA A 134 -4.32 -1.38 -15.55
CA ALA A 134 -4.65 -0.66 -16.77
C ALA A 134 -5.06 -1.58 -17.92
N ARG A 135 -4.90 -2.88 -17.80
CA ARG A 135 -5.18 -3.82 -18.88
C ARG A 135 -6.67 -4.07 -19.09
#